data_67a8415b8a802fc414243d8263cdcc0c
#
_entry.id   67a8415b8a802fc414243d8263cdcc0c
#
_cell.length_a   1.000
_cell.length_b   1.000
_cell.length_c   1.000
_cell.angle_alpha   90.00
_cell.angle_beta   90.00
_cell.angle_gamma   90.00
#
_symmetry.space_group_name_H-M   'P 1'
#
loop_
_entity.id
_entity.type
_entity.pdbx_description
1 polymer ?
#
loop_
_entity_poly.entity_id
_entity_poly.type
_entity_poly.pdbx_seq_one_letter_code
_entity_poly.pdbx_strand_id
1 'polypeptide(L)'
;MLGILSLKTGTETIITSNASKAWPVADAGLGAVVYMLELLMTFMGGKQRWRTMPWMVLALAILILPLGIVSIFFVIIQPIVIGTWCTLCLIAALAMLLMIPYSLDEFVAMGQFLVAAHRKGKPFWTTFWMGDAMEGGSEDVSKGVLGTMNEKIGEGVRGMTFPVLLLISTGIGVWLMFTRLSFGTFSTMANSDHMIGALVVTFSIIAFSEVVRSVRFINIAFGAWLIAAPWLLNGVTTSSATWNSVICGILLIVLAIPRGRVNDSYASWDKYVV
;
A
#
# COMPACT_ATOMS: atom_id res chain seq x y z
N MET A 1 -1.57 27.03 42.54
CA MET A 1 -2.38 26.24 41.58
C MET A 1 -1.47 25.84 40.44
N LEU A 2 -0.75 24.74 40.59
CA LEU A 2 0.23 24.21 39.63
C LEU A 2 -0.57 23.54 38.50
N GLY A 3 -0.65 24.25 37.36
CA GLY A 3 -1.17 23.66 36.12
C GLY A 3 -0.27 22.50 35.69
N ILE A 4 -0.73 21.29 35.87
CA ILE A 4 -0.13 20.12 35.27
C ILE A 4 -0.33 20.30 33.75
N LEU A 5 0.76 20.73 33.08
CA LEU A 5 0.85 20.67 31.63
C LEU A 5 0.79 19.18 31.23
N SER A 6 -0.41 18.70 30.96
CA SER A 6 -0.60 17.41 30.32
C SER A 6 0.00 17.52 28.91
N LEU A 7 1.23 17.05 28.78
CA LEU A 7 1.86 16.86 27.46
C LEU A 7 1.05 15.79 26.73
N LYS A 8 0.09 16.25 25.90
CA LYS A 8 -0.63 15.33 25.01
C LYS A 8 0.35 14.58 24.14
N THR A 9 0.23 13.28 24.08
CA THR A 9 1.01 12.48 23.13
C THR A 9 0.63 12.84 21.71
N GLY A 10 1.53 12.64 20.74
CA GLY A 10 1.22 12.90 19.31
C GLY A 10 -0.03 12.16 18.86
N THR A 11 -0.26 10.94 19.36
CA THR A 11 -1.45 10.15 19.13
C THR A 11 -2.73 10.84 19.63
N GLU A 12 -2.74 11.34 20.86
CA GLU A 12 -3.88 12.07 21.43
C GLU A 12 -4.18 13.35 20.65
N THR A 13 -3.15 14.07 20.24
CA THR A 13 -3.29 15.28 19.44
C THR A 13 -3.97 14.99 18.09
N ILE A 14 -3.60 13.92 17.43
CA ILE A 14 -4.19 13.53 16.12
C ILE A 14 -5.61 13.05 16.28
N ILE A 15 -5.89 12.14 17.23
CA ILE A 15 -7.24 11.58 17.45
C ILE A 15 -8.24 12.66 17.88
N THR A 16 -7.79 13.71 18.56
CA THR A 16 -8.63 14.82 18.98
C THR A 16 -8.69 15.99 17.98
N SER A 17 -7.94 15.92 16.89
CA SER A 17 -7.88 16.96 15.86
C SER A 17 -9.18 17.09 15.07
N ASN A 18 -9.39 18.25 14.45
CA ASN A 18 -10.54 18.46 13.55
C ASN A 18 -10.51 17.52 12.33
N ALA A 19 -9.32 17.09 11.89
CA ALA A 19 -9.18 16.15 10.81
C ALA A 19 -9.79 14.78 11.16
N SER A 20 -9.58 14.30 12.40
CA SER A 20 -10.16 13.05 12.90
C SER A 20 -11.67 13.10 13.13
N LYS A 21 -12.26 14.30 13.14
CA LYS A 21 -13.70 14.55 13.35
C LYS A 21 -14.39 15.09 12.10
N ALA A 22 -13.77 14.97 10.94
CA ALA A 22 -14.33 15.48 9.68
C ALA A 22 -15.61 14.74 9.25
N TRP A 23 -15.78 13.49 9.71
CA TRP A 23 -16.98 12.69 9.48
C TRP A 23 -17.92 12.70 10.71
N PRO A 24 -19.21 12.37 10.55
CA PRO A 24 -20.16 12.28 11.67
C PRO A 24 -19.74 11.26 12.74
N VAL A 25 -18.90 10.28 12.37
CA VAL A 25 -18.31 9.26 13.24
C VAL A 25 -16.80 9.50 13.29
N ALA A 26 -16.19 9.35 14.47
CA ALA A 26 -14.75 9.47 14.61
C ALA A 26 -14.02 8.45 13.71
N ASP A 27 -13.02 8.90 12.95
CA ASP A 27 -12.22 8.05 12.02
C ASP A 27 -11.70 6.77 12.66
N ALA A 28 -11.22 6.86 13.90
CA ALA A 28 -10.71 5.71 14.63
C ALA A 28 -11.78 4.63 14.85
N GLY A 29 -13.03 5.03 15.09
CA GLY A 29 -14.16 4.09 15.23
C GLY A 29 -14.52 3.41 13.91
N LEU A 30 -14.60 4.20 12.83
CA LEU A 30 -14.86 3.66 11.50
C LEU A 30 -13.73 2.72 11.06
N GLY A 31 -12.47 3.14 11.24
CA GLY A 31 -11.30 2.33 10.95
C GLY A 31 -11.30 0.99 11.72
N ALA A 32 -11.61 1.02 13.02
CA ALA A 32 -11.67 -0.20 13.83
C ALA A 32 -12.72 -1.21 13.32
N VAL A 33 -13.90 -0.73 12.91
CA VAL A 33 -14.94 -1.60 12.33
C VAL A 33 -14.46 -2.20 11.00
N VAL A 34 -13.86 -1.40 10.11
CA VAL A 34 -13.38 -1.90 8.82
C VAL A 34 -12.23 -2.89 9.01
N TYR A 35 -11.24 -2.61 9.87
CA TYR A 35 -10.17 -3.56 10.20
C TYR A 35 -10.69 -4.88 10.78
N MET A 36 -11.73 -4.81 11.64
CA MET A 36 -12.36 -6.02 12.18
C MET A 36 -13.03 -6.83 11.07
N LEU A 37 -13.74 -6.18 10.13
CA LEU A 37 -14.35 -6.85 8.98
C LEU A 37 -13.29 -7.49 8.09
N GLU A 38 -12.20 -6.78 7.78
CA GLU A 38 -11.08 -7.32 7.01
C GLU A 38 -10.45 -8.54 7.68
N LEU A 39 -10.24 -8.46 8.99
CA LEU A 39 -9.72 -9.59 9.78
C LEU A 39 -10.66 -10.80 9.70
N LEU A 40 -11.96 -10.60 9.88
CA LEU A 40 -12.96 -11.68 9.78
C LEU A 40 -12.97 -12.29 8.37
N MET A 41 -12.93 -11.45 7.32
CA MET A 41 -12.91 -11.91 5.94
C MET A 41 -11.62 -12.65 5.59
N THR A 42 -10.50 -12.36 6.26
CA THR A 42 -9.23 -13.07 6.06
C THR A 42 -9.34 -14.54 6.51
N PHE A 43 -10.16 -14.85 7.51
CA PHE A 43 -10.41 -16.24 7.96
C PHE A 43 -11.48 -16.96 7.13
N MET A 44 -12.22 -16.25 6.26
CA MET A 44 -13.24 -16.86 5.41
C MET A 44 -12.62 -17.36 4.11
N GLY A 45 -12.95 -18.59 3.72
CA GLY A 45 -12.47 -19.23 2.50
C GLY A 45 -11.08 -19.86 2.63
N GLY A 46 -10.71 -20.65 1.62
CA GLY A 46 -9.41 -21.32 1.51
C GLY A 46 -8.46 -20.55 0.58
N LYS A 47 -7.28 -21.15 0.28
CA LYS A 47 -6.25 -20.62 -0.63
C LYS A 47 -6.76 -20.25 -2.03
N GLN A 48 -7.91 -20.77 -2.42
CA GLN A 48 -8.49 -20.61 -3.76
C GLN A 48 -9.82 -19.84 -3.69
N ARG A 49 -9.97 -18.95 -2.69
CA ARG A 49 -11.17 -18.13 -2.53
C ARG A 49 -11.46 -17.24 -3.74
N TRP A 50 -10.45 -16.88 -4.54
CA TRP A 50 -10.61 -16.14 -5.78
C TRP A 50 -11.48 -16.87 -6.84
N ARG A 51 -11.62 -18.21 -6.73
CA ARG A 51 -12.51 -19.00 -7.61
C ARG A 51 -13.71 -19.61 -6.88
N THR A 52 -13.59 -19.95 -5.60
CA THR A 52 -14.68 -20.54 -4.81
C THR A 52 -15.62 -19.51 -4.24
N MET A 53 -15.12 -18.28 -3.97
CA MET A 53 -15.88 -17.19 -3.40
C MET A 53 -15.48 -15.83 -4.01
N PRO A 54 -15.63 -15.64 -5.35
CA PRO A 54 -15.17 -14.42 -6.04
C PRO A 54 -15.73 -13.14 -5.47
N TRP A 55 -17.01 -13.13 -5.07
CA TRP A 55 -17.67 -11.98 -4.45
C TRP A 55 -16.96 -11.48 -3.20
N MET A 56 -16.36 -12.39 -2.43
CA MET A 56 -15.67 -12.04 -1.20
C MET A 56 -14.33 -11.34 -1.49
N VAL A 57 -13.60 -11.78 -2.51
CA VAL A 57 -12.36 -11.13 -2.95
C VAL A 57 -12.66 -9.70 -3.41
N LEU A 58 -13.74 -9.50 -4.15
CA LEU A 58 -14.18 -8.16 -4.55
C LEU A 58 -14.56 -7.31 -3.33
N ALA A 59 -15.32 -7.85 -2.40
CA ALA A 59 -15.73 -7.14 -1.18
C ALA A 59 -14.50 -6.73 -0.35
N LEU A 60 -13.52 -7.62 -0.20
CA LEU A 60 -12.26 -7.32 0.49
C LEU A 60 -11.48 -6.20 -0.21
N ALA A 61 -11.37 -6.24 -1.54
CA ALA A 61 -10.70 -5.20 -2.32
C ALA A 61 -11.39 -3.83 -2.17
N ILE A 62 -12.73 -3.80 -2.12
CA ILE A 62 -13.53 -2.59 -1.89
C ILE A 62 -13.29 -2.01 -0.49
N LEU A 63 -12.98 -2.81 0.51
CA LEU A 63 -12.63 -2.34 1.86
C LEU A 63 -11.18 -1.84 1.90
N ILE A 64 -10.23 -2.62 1.43
CA ILE A 64 -8.79 -2.34 1.54
C ILE A 64 -8.37 -1.11 0.72
N LEU A 65 -8.83 -0.96 -0.52
CA LEU A 65 -8.35 0.12 -1.39
C LEU A 65 -8.71 1.53 -0.87
N PRO A 66 -9.97 1.84 -0.53
CA PRO A 66 -10.30 3.16 0.02
C PRO A 66 -9.64 3.42 1.36
N LEU A 67 -9.59 2.41 2.24
CA LEU A 67 -8.96 2.56 3.56
C LEU A 67 -7.45 2.77 3.43
N GLY A 68 -6.80 2.11 2.48
CA GLY A 68 -5.40 2.33 2.13
C GLY A 68 -5.15 3.78 1.67
N ILE A 69 -5.99 4.32 0.78
CA ILE A 69 -5.91 5.71 0.31
C ILE A 69 -6.05 6.69 1.48
N VAL A 70 -7.04 6.48 2.35
CA VAL A 70 -7.27 7.32 3.52
C VAL A 70 -6.08 7.22 4.50
N SER A 71 -5.53 6.03 4.71
CA SER A 71 -4.35 5.84 5.57
C SER A 71 -3.13 6.60 5.06
N ILE A 72 -2.86 6.56 3.75
CA ILE A 72 -1.77 7.30 3.12
C ILE A 72 -2.00 8.81 3.26
N PHE A 73 -3.22 9.27 3.00
CA PHE A 73 -3.59 10.68 3.18
C PHE A 73 -3.31 11.14 4.62
N PHE A 74 -3.72 10.37 5.63
CA PHE A 74 -3.44 10.72 7.02
C PHE A 74 -1.95 10.72 7.35
N VAL A 75 -1.15 9.81 6.82
CA VAL A 75 0.31 9.83 6.98
C VAL A 75 0.91 11.12 6.44
N ILE A 76 0.42 11.59 5.28
CA ILE A 76 0.92 12.82 4.64
C ILE A 76 0.54 14.06 5.46
N ILE A 77 -0.70 14.17 5.92
CA ILE A 77 -1.17 15.40 6.60
C ILE A 77 -0.68 15.53 8.04
N GLN A 78 -0.30 14.44 8.70
CA GLN A 78 0.14 14.48 10.09
C GLN A 78 1.25 15.52 10.35
N PRO A 79 2.43 15.47 9.73
CA PRO A 79 3.49 16.44 9.97
C PRO A 79 3.26 17.77 9.25
N ILE A 80 2.49 17.80 8.16
CA ILE A 80 2.29 18.99 7.33
C ILE A 80 1.27 19.93 7.98
N VAL A 81 0.12 19.37 8.41
CA VAL A 81 -1.04 20.14 8.89
C VAL A 81 -1.11 20.15 10.42
N ILE A 82 -0.91 18.98 11.04
CA ILE A 82 -1.07 18.82 12.49
C ILE A 82 0.25 19.09 13.25
N GLY A 83 1.38 18.90 12.57
CA GLY A 83 2.72 19.17 13.12
C GLY A 83 3.26 18.10 14.09
N THR A 84 2.60 16.94 14.16
CA THR A 84 3.01 15.82 15.03
C THR A 84 2.75 14.47 14.36
N TRP A 85 3.30 13.39 14.93
CA TRP A 85 3.18 12.03 14.44
C TRP A 85 2.36 11.16 15.40
N CYS A 86 1.50 10.30 14.83
CA CYS A 86 0.78 9.27 15.56
C CYS A 86 1.42 7.91 15.27
N THR A 87 2.09 7.34 16.23
CA THR A 87 2.77 6.05 16.08
C THR A 87 1.80 4.92 15.74
N LEU A 88 0.63 4.88 16.38
CA LEU A 88 -0.38 3.86 16.09
C LEU A 88 -0.93 3.99 14.66
N CYS A 89 -1.14 5.24 14.19
CA CYS A 89 -1.59 5.49 12.84
C CYS A 89 -0.56 5.06 11.79
N LEU A 90 0.74 5.25 12.07
CA LEU A 90 1.82 4.80 11.18
C LEU A 90 1.88 3.27 11.11
N ILE A 91 1.71 2.58 12.24
CA ILE A 91 1.67 1.10 12.29
C ILE A 91 0.46 0.59 11.49
N ALA A 92 -0.72 1.18 11.70
CA ALA A 92 -1.93 0.82 10.97
C ALA A 92 -1.78 1.08 9.46
N ALA A 93 -1.22 2.23 9.07
CA ALA A 93 -0.98 2.56 7.67
C ALA A 93 0.01 1.59 7.01
N LEU A 94 1.07 1.19 7.72
CA LEU A 94 2.03 0.20 7.24
C LEU A 94 1.36 -1.17 7.04
N ALA A 95 0.54 -1.61 8.00
CA ALA A 95 -0.21 -2.86 7.88
C ALA A 95 -1.13 -2.84 6.66
N MET A 96 -1.90 -1.76 6.48
CA MET A 96 -2.77 -1.57 5.31
C MET A 96 -1.97 -1.56 4.01
N LEU A 97 -0.85 -0.86 3.98
CA LEU A 97 0.00 -0.78 2.80
C LEU A 97 0.54 -2.15 2.38
N LEU A 98 0.85 -3.02 3.34
CA LEU A 98 1.26 -4.40 3.07
C LEU A 98 0.11 -5.29 2.59
N MET A 99 -1.14 -5.00 2.99
CA MET A 99 -2.31 -5.76 2.54
C MET A 99 -2.68 -5.47 1.08
N ILE A 100 -2.40 -4.28 0.57
CA ILE A 100 -2.76 -3.88 -0.80
C ILE A 100 -2.16 -4.84 -1.86
N PRO A 101 -0.84 -5.12 -1.91
CA PRO A 101 -0.27 -6.02 -2.91
C PRO A 101 -0.86 -7.43 -2.88
N TYR A 102 -1.18 -7.96 -1.70
CA TYR A 102 -1.87 -9.26 -1.58
C TYR A 102 -3.26 -9.25 -2.18
N SER A 103 -4.04 -8.22 -1.86
CA SER A 103 -5.39 -8.07 -2.38
C SER A 103 -5.41 -7.89 -3.89
N LEU A 104 -4.42 -7.21 -4.46
CA LEU A 104 -4.31 -7.03 -5.90
C LEU A 104 -4.03 -8.33 -6.65
N ASP A 105 -3.18 -9.19 -6.11
CA ASP A 105 -2.89 -10.50 -6.71
C ASP A 105 -4.14 -11.37 -6.76
N GLU A 106 -4.85 -11.52 -5.64
CA GLU A 106 -6.12 -12.26 -5.61
C GLU A 106 -7.20 -11.64 -6.50
N PHE A 107 -7.28 -10.30 -6.54
CA PHE A 107 -8.25 -9.59 -7.37
C PHE A 107 -8.03 -9.86 -8.86
N VAL A 108 -6.78 -9.85 -9.33
CA VAL A 108 -6.46 -10.18 -10.71
C VAL A 108 -6.72 -11.65 -11.01
N ALA A 109 -6.36 -12.56 -10.09
CA ALA A 109 -6.66 -13.99 -10.24
C ALA A 109 -8.18 -14.25 -10.37
N MET A 110 -8.98 -13.59 -9.53
CA MET A 110 -10.45 -13.62 -9.60
C MET A 110 -10.95 -13.11 -10.95
N GLY A 111 -10.45 -11.98 -11.43
CA GLY A 111 -10.84 -11.40 -12.71
C GLY A 111 -10.53 -12.33 -13.89
N GLN A 112 -9.33 -12.93 -13.91
CA GLN A 112 -8.95 -13.92 -14.92
C GLN A 112 -9.85 -15.15 -14.89
N PHE A 113 -10.16 -15.65 -13.70
CA PHE A 113 -11.06 -16.77 -13.51
C PHE A 113 -12.47 -16.49 -14.08
N LEU A 114 -13.07 -15.35 -13.73
CA LEU A 114 -14.40 -14.97 -14.19
C LEU A 114 -14.44 -14.82 -15.73
N VAL A 115 -13.41 -14.20 -16.32
CA VAL A 115 -13.29 -14.09 -17.78
C VAL A 115 -13.14 -15.46 -18.43
N ALA A 116 -12.32 -16.35 -17.87
CA ALA A 116 -12.13 -17.70 -18.39
C ALA A 116 -13.42 -18.53 -18.29
N ALA A 117 -14.15 -18.47 -17.18
CA ALA A 117 -15.42 -19.14 -16.98
C ALA A 117 -16.49 -18.63 -17.97
N HIS A 118 -16.57 -17.32 -18.16
CA HIS A 118 -17.50 -16.71 -19.11
C HIS A 118 -17.20 -17.13 -20.57
N ARG A 119 -15.93 -17.19 -20.96
CA ARG A 119 -15.52 -17.69 -22.30
C ARG A 119 -15.86 -19.15 -22.53
N LYS A 120 -15.97 -19.97 -21.46
CA LYS A 120 -16.43 -21.35 -21.48
C LYS A 120 -17.98 -21.49 -21.49
N GLY A 121 -18.70 -20.37 -21.58
CA GLY A 121 -20.19 -20.35 -21.65
C GLY A 121 -20.87 -20.40 -20.29
N LYS A 122 -20.14 -20.27 -19.16
CA LYS A 122 -20.74 -20.25 -17.81
C LYS A 122 -21.40 -18.89 -17.54
N PRO A 123 -22.58 -18.86 -16.87
CA PRO A 123 -23.24 -17.60 -16.55
C PRO A 123 -22.43 -16.80 -15.51
N PHE A 124 -22.09 -15.55 -15.85
CA PHE A 124 -21.21 -14.68 -15.06
C PHE A 124 -21.68 -14.53 -13.61
N TRP A 125 -22.95 -14.16 -13.41
CA TRP A 125 -23.50 -13.89 -12.07
C TRP A 125 -23.55 -15.12 -11.17
N THR A 126 -23.86 -16.29 -11.72
CA THR A 126 -23.86 -17.54 -10.94
C THR A 126 -22.44 -17.90 -10.53
N THR A 127 -21.46 -17.80 -11.46
CA THR A 127 -20.04 -18.05 -11.16
C THR A 127 -19.49 -17.03 -10.16
N PHE A 128 -19.89 -15.76 -10.24
CA PHE A 128 -19.45 -14.73 -9.31
C PHE A 128 -19.92 -14.98 -7.87
N TRP A 129 -21.20 -15.35 -7.68
CA TRP A 129 -21.76 -15.53 -6.34
C TRP A 129 -21.50 -16.92 -5.74
N MET A 130 -21.53 -17.97 -6.54
CA MET A 130 -21.39 -19.36 -6.06
C MET A 130 -19.99 -19.93 -6.25
N GLY A 131 -19.15 -19.26 -7.04
CA GLY A 131 -17.85 -19.82 -7.42
C GLY A 131 -17.98 -20.99 -8.40
N ASP A 132 -16.85 -21.59 -8.71
CA ASP A 132 -16.79 -22.79 -9.55
C ASP A 132 -15.50 -23.57 -9.28
N ALA A 133 -15.56 -24.90 -9.49
CA ALA A 133 -14.37 -25.74 -9.53
C ALA A 133 -13.79 -25.71 -10.96
N MET A 134 -12.49 -25.48 -11.09
CA MET A 134 -11.78 -25.71 -12.36
C MET A 134 -11.54 -27.22 -12.55
N GLU A 135 -11.46 -27.69 -13.79
CA GLU A 135 -11.01 -29.04 -14.11
C GLU A 135 -9.62 -29.29 -13.47
N GLY A 136 -9.49 -30.33 -12.66
CA GLY A 136 -8.30 -30.63 -11.86
C GLY A 136 -8.35 -30.18 -10.39
N GLY A 137 -9.46 -29.58 -9.96
CA GLY A 137 -9.64 -28.98 -8.63
C GLY A 137 -9.87 -29.94 -7.45
N SER A 138 -9.42 -31.19 -7.51
CA SER A 138 -9.46 -32.10 -6.34
C SER A 138 -8.58 -31.63 -5.15
N GLU A 139 -7.71 -30.65 -5.35
CA GLU A 139 -6.90 -30.03 -4.30
C GLU A 139 -7.59 -28.89 -3.55
N ASP A 140 -8.86 -28.60 -3.87
CA ASP A 140 -9.65 -27.55 -3.21
C ASP A 140 -10.07 -27.87 -1.76
N VAL A 141 -9.82 -29.08 -1.30
CA VAL A 141 -10.01 -29.41 0.11
C VAL A 141 -8.95 -28.66 0.90
N SER A 142 -9.33 -27.55 1.50
CA SER A 142 -8.51 -26.79 2.43
C SER A 142 -7.97 -27.75 3.47
N LYS A 143 -6.70 -28.11 3.37
CA LYS A 143 -5.96 -28.64 4.51
C LYS A 143 -6.03 -27.54 5.56
N GLY A 144 -6.93 -27.71 6.52
CA GLY A 144 -7.39 -26.67 7.41
C GLY A 144 -6.27 -25.83 8.04
N VAL A 145 -6.66 -24.86 8.87
CA VAL A 145 -5.85 -23.87 9.60
C VAL A 145 -4.56 -24.41 10.29
N LEU A 146 -4.29 -25.71 10.25
CA LEU A 146 -3.26 -26.46 10.96
C LEU A 146 -1.93 -26.68 10.19
N GLY A 147 -1.69 -25.99 9.06
CA GLY A 147 -0.38 -26.01 8.41
C GLY A 147 0.73 -25.37 9.26
N THR A 148 1.96 -25.80 9.11
CA THR A 148 3.15 -25.25 9.78
C THR A 148 3.27 -23.74 9.51
N MET A 149 3.75 -22.95 10.47
CA MET A 149 3.91 -21.49 10.30
C MET A 149 4.72 -21.13 9.06
N ASN A 150 5.78 -21.90 8.76
CA ASN A 150 6.62 -21.69 7.58
C ASN A 150 5.87 -21.93 6.25
N GLU A 151 4.96 -22.92 6.20
CA GLU A 151 4.12 -23.15 5.01
C GLU A 151 3.15 -21.99 4.83
N LYS A 152 2.56 -21.48 5.91
CA LYS A 152 1.64 -20.34 5.89
C LYS A 152 2.34 -19.06 5.44
N ILE A 153 3.56 -18.82 5.91
CA ILE A 153 4.36 -17.65 5.48
C ILE A 153 4.73 -17.78 4.00
N GLY A 154 5.20 -18.97 3.56
CA GLY A 154 5.55 -19.21 2.17
C GLY A 154 4.36 -19.05 1.21
N GLU A 155 3.17 -19.45 1.63
CA GLU A 155 1.94 -19.26 0.88
C GLU A 155 1.45 -17.81 0.89
N GLY A 156 1.62 -17.13 2.01
CA GLY A 156 1.28 -15.71 2.17
C GLY A 156 2.17 -14.79 1.33
N VAL A 157 3.36 -15.21 0.90
CA VAL A 157 4.28 -14.41 0.07
C VAL A 157 4.15 -14.75 -1.43
N ARG A 158 3.25 -15.68 -1.81
CA ARG A 158 3.02 -16.05 -3.21
C ARG A 158 2.48 -14.85 -3.99
N GLY A 159 2.97 -14.62 -5.22
CA GLY A 159 2.63 -13.45 -6.04
C GLY A 159 3.37 -12.16 -5.65
N MET A 160 4.20 -12.21 -4.60
CA MET A 160 5.04 -11.10 -4.19
C MET A 160 6.52 -11.46 -4.32
N THR A 161 7.28 -10.58 -4.92
CA THR A 161 8.74 -10.63 -4.90
C THR A 161 9.29 -9.31 -4.37
N PHE A 162 10.40 -9.39 -3.65
CA PHE A 162 11.06 -8.25 -3.03
C PHE A 162 12.38 -7.92 -3.77
N PRO A 163 12.31 -7.27 -4.96
CA PRO A 163 13.52 -6.86 -5.64
C PRO A 163 14.28 -5.84 -4.81
N VAL A 164 15.59 -6.03 -4.69
CA VAL A 164 16.46 -5.16 -3.89
C VAL A 164 16.32 -3.69 -4.30
N LEU A 165 16.12 -3.42 -5.60
CA LEU A 165 15.97 -2.05 -6.12
C LEU A 165 14.70 -1.37 -5.60
N LEU A 166 13.59 -2.09 -5.49
CA LEU A 166 12.36 -1.57 -4.90
C LEU A 166 12.46 -1.37 -3.38
N LEU A 167 13.22 -2.24 -2.69
CA LEU A 167 13.51 -2.05 -1.26
C LEU A 167 14.35 -0.78 -1.05
N ILE A 168 15.34 -0.52 -1.90
CA ILE A 168 16.12 0.72 -1.85
C ILE A 168 15.22 1.92 -2.15
N SER A 169 14.34 1.84 -3.15
CA SER A 169 13.36 2.91 -3.45
C SER A 169 12.45 3.20 -2.27
N THR A 170 11.96 2.15 -1.59
CA THR A 170 11.17 2.29 -0.35
C THR A 170 11.99 2.98 0.74
N GLY A 171 13.26 2.60 0.91
CA GLY A 171 14.19 3.24 1.85
C GLY A 171 14.41 4.73 1.55
N ILE A 172 14.58 5.11 0.28
CA ILE A 172 14.67 6.51 -0.15
C ILE A 172 13.37 7.26 0.18
N GLY A 173 12.21 6.65 -0.06
CA GLY A 173 10.92 7.25 0.30
C GLY A 173 10.81 7.51 1.80
N VAL A 174 11.17 6.53 2.64
CA VAL A 174 11.21 6.70 4.10
C VAL A 174 12.19 7.82 4.48
N TRP A 175 13.39 7.85 3.89
CA TRP A 175 14.35 8.92 4.13
C TRP A 175 13.77 10.30 3.82
N LEU A 176 13.11 10.46 2.67
CA LEU A 176 12.48 11.72 2.26
C LEU A 176 11.39 12.17 3.25
N MET A 177 10.66 11.25 3.86
CA MET A 177 9.67 11.60 4.89
C MET A 177 10.30 12.22 6.13
N PHE A 178 11.55 11.90 6.43
CA PHE A 178 12.28 12.38 7.63
C PHE A 178 13.31 13.49 7.35
N THR A 179 13.46 13.94 6.10
CA THR A 179 14.39 15.04 5.74
C THR A 179 14.12 16.33 6.51
N ARG A 180 12.86 16.58 6.84
CA ARG A 180 12.45 17.71 7.70
C ARG A 180 13.16 17.72 9.06
N LEU A 181 13.33 16.55 9.66
CA LEU A 181 14.02 16.41 10.95
C LEU A 181 15.55 16.54 10.80
N SER A 182 16.10 16.03 9.70
CA SER A 182 17.52 15.98 9.44
C SER A 182 18.10 17.35 9.04
N PHE A 183 17.36 18.14 8.24
CA PHE A 183 17.82 19.44 7.75
C PHE A 183 17.18 20.64 8.47
N GLY A 184 16.29 20.39 9.45
CA GLY A 184 15.60 21.44 10.21
C GLY A 184 14.78 22.40 9.35
N THR A 185 14.39 21.98 8.17
CA THR A 185 13.65 22.79 7.20
C THR A 185 12.15 22.70 7.45
N PHE A 186 11.49 23.85 7.63
CA PHE A 186 10.03 23.95 7.79
C PHE A 186 9.41 24.69 6.58
N SER A 187 9.91 24.42 5.39
CA SER A 187 9.52 25.09 4.17
C SER A 187 8.55 24.23 3.34
N THR A 188 7.99 24.85 2.30
CA THR A 188 7.17 24.17 1.27
C THR A 188 7.91 22.97 0.67
N MET A 189 9.24 23.08 0.53
CA MET A 189 10.07 21.99 0.02
C MET A 189 10.08 20.78 0.96
N ALA A 190 10.22 20.98 2.28
CA ALA A 190 10.16 19.86 3.23
C ALA A 190 8.80 19.17 3.23
N ASN A 191 7.73 19.92 3.03
CA ASN A 191 6.39 19.35 2.87
C ASN A 191 6.26 18.54 1.58
N SER A 192 6.84 19.04 0.48
CA SER A 192 6.90 18.34 -0.80
C SER A 192 7.71 17.04 -0.68
N ASP A 193 8.89 17.08 -0.08
CA ASP A 193 9.74 15.89 0.12
C ASP A 193 9.01 14.83 0.95
N HIS A 194 8.31 15.24 2.02
CA HIS A 194 7.52 14.33 2.85
C HIS A 194 6.38 13.68 2.04
N MET A 195 5.62 14.48 1.29
CA MET A 195 4.53 13.98 0.46
C MET A 195 5.02 13.00 -0.60
N ILE A 196 6.06 13.38 -1.34
CA ILE A 196 6.66 12.52 -2.36
C ILE A 196 7.26 11.26 -1.73
N GLY A 197 7.93 11.38 -0.59
CA GLY A 197 8.45 10.24 0.16
C GLY A 197 7.37 9.23 0.53
N ALA A 198 6.24 9.68 1.06
CA ALA A 198 5.10 8.82 1.39
C ALA A 198 4.52 8.13 0.14
N LEU A 199 4.41 8.85 -0.98
CA LEU A 199 3.94 8.27 -2.24
C LEU A 199 4.95 7.27 -2.82
N VAL A 200 6.25 7.55 -2.78
CA VAL A 200 7.30 6.61 -3.21
C VAL A 200 7.25 5.32 -2.39
N VAL A 201 7.11 5.39 -1.07
CA VAL A 201 6.92 4.21 -0.21
C VAL A 201 5.70 3.42 -0.66
N THR A 202 4.58 4.10 -0.86
CA THR A 202 3.32 3.50 -1.26
C THR A 202 3.44 2.74 -2.58
N PHE A 203 3.88 3.41 -3.64
CA PHE A 203 3.95 2.79 -4.97
C PHE A 203 5.05 1.76 -5.09
N SER A 204 6.15 1.89 -4.33
CA SER A 204 7.20 0.87 -4.27
C SER A 204 6.71 -0.40 -3.58
N ILE A 205 5.92 -0.30 -2.49
CA ILE A 205 5.35 -1.46 -1.81
C ILE A 205 4.25 -2.11 -2.67
N ILE A 206 3.39 -1.33 -3.31
CA ILE A 206 2.40 -1.85 -4.27
C ILE A 206 3.10 -2.63 -5.40
N ALA A 207 4.24 -2.14 -5.88
CA ALA A 207 5.03 -2.79 -6.91
C ALA A 207 5.73 -4.08 -6.45
N PHE A 208 5.70 -4.48 -5.16
CA PHE A 208 6.11 -5.81 -4.73
C PHE A 208 5.18 -6.89 -5.26
N SER A 209 3.90 -6.59 -5.48
CA SER A 209 3.02 -7.47 -6.25
C SER A 209 3.49 -7.56 -7.69
N GLU A 210 3.73 -8.79 -8.14
CA GLU A 210 4.21 -9.03 -9.51
C GLU A 210 3.20 -8.59 -10.56
N VAL A 211 1.91 -8.73 -10.24
CA VAL A 211 0.77 -8.42 -11.12
C VAL A 211 0.75 -6.94 -11.53
N VAL A 212 1.17 -6.05 -10.65
CA VAL A 212 1.19 -4.59 -10.88
C VAL A 212 2.61 -4.02 -10.82
N ARG A 213 3.61 -4.82 -11.15
CA ARG A 213 5.03 -4.43 -11.14
C ARG A 213 5.32 -3.16 -11.94
N SER A 214 4.56 -2.91 -13.00
CA SER A 214 4.65 -1.70 -13.85
C SER A 214 4.39 -0.40 -13.08
N VAL A 215 3.70 -0.45 -11.96
CA VAL A 215 3.45 0.72 -11.08
C VAL A 215 4.75 1.37 -10.60
N ARG A 216 5.88 0.64 -10.56
CA ARG A 216 7.20 1.20 -10.24
C ARG A 216 7.61 2.38 -11.10
N PHE A 217 7.12 2.44 -12.35
CA PHE A 217 7.42 3.55 -13.27
C PHE A 217 6.87 4.90 -12.81
N ILE A 218 5.89 4.92 -11.90
CA ILE A 218 5.39 6.16 -11.28
C ILE A 218 6.53 6.84 -10.48
N ASN A 219 7.48 6.07 -9.94
CA ASN A 219 8.64 6.62 -9.25
C ASN A 219 9.53 7.47 -10.16
N ILE A 220 9.48 7.30 -11.50
CA ILE A 220 10.16 8.17 -12.46
C ILE A 220 9.56 9.57 -12.40
N ALA A 221 8.24 9.69 -12.37
CA ALA A 221 7.57 10.99 -12.26
C ALA A 221 7.89 11.67 -10.91
N PHE A 222 7.91 10.91 -9.83
CA PHE A 222 8.30 11.43 -8.50
C PHE A 222 9.76 11.85 -8.47
N GLY A 223 10.66 11.07 -9.08
CA GLY A 223 12.07 11.43 -9.22
C GLY A 223 12.26 12.71 -10.03
N ALA A 224 11.56 12.86 -11.15
CA ALA A 224 11.57 14.07 -11.96
C ALA A 224 11.07 15.30 -11.18
N TRP A 225 9.99 15.11 -10.39
CA TRP A 225 9.49 16.16 -9.51
C TRP A 225 10.53 16.58 -8.47
N LEU A 226 11.19 15.64 -7.78
CA LEU A 226 12.22 15.93 -6.78
C LEU A 226 13.40 16.70 -7.37
N ILE A 227 13.76 16.44 -8.63
CA ILE A 227 14.79 17.19 -9.34
C ILE A 227 14.32 18.63 -9.59
N ALA A 228 13.08 18.83 -10.02
CA ALA A 228 12.55 20.14 -10.39
C ALA A 228 12.13 21.00 -9.19
N ALA A 229 11.66 20.37 -8.11
CA ALA A 229 11.06 21.02 -6.96
C ALA A 229 11.91 22.13 -6.31
N PRO A 230 13.26 21.99 -6.15
CA PRO A 230 14.08 23.04 -5.54
C PRO A 230 14.04 24.38 -6.29
N TRP A 231 13.79 24.36 -7.57
CA TRP A 231 13.72 25.57 -8.41
C TRP A 231 12.29 26.07 -8.63
N LEU A 232 11.29 25.22 -8.44
CA LEU A 232 9.88 25.56 -8.65
C LEU A 232 9.20 26.02 -7.35
N LEU A 233 9.62 25.47 -6.21
CA LEU A 233 8.99 25.77 -4.93
C LEU A 233 9.65 26.98 -4.27
N ASN A 234 8.83 27.93 -3.85
CA ASN A 234 9.29 29.10 -3.11
C ASN A 234 9.66 28.71 -1.68
N GLY A 235 10.83 29.13 -1.23
CA GLY A 235 11.28 28.93 0.15
C GLY A 235 12.80 29.01 0.31
N VAL A 236 13.26 29.28 1.53
CA VAL A 236 14.70 29.24 1.83
C VAL A 236 15.10 27.78 1.95
N THR A 237 15.79 27.27 0.95
CA THR A 237 16.37 25.94 0.96
C THR A 237 17.87 26.02 1.28
N THR A 238 18.36 25.12 2.10
CA THR A 238 19.80 24.95 2.27
C THR A 238 20.36 24.22 1.05
N SER A 239 21.59 24.54 0.66
CA SER A 239 22.26 23.84 -0.44
C SER A 239 22.27 22.32 -0.24
N SER A 240 22.42 21.85 1.00
CA SER A 240 22.38 20.43 1.35
C SER A 240 21.01 19.79 1.09
N ALA A 241 19.91 20.47 1.41
CA ALA A 241 18.56 19.99 1.15
C ALA A 241 18.27 19.89 -0.35
N THR A 242 18.71 20.91 -1.13
CA THR A 242 18.59 20.91 -2.59
C THR A 242 19.29 19.70 -3.22
N TRP A 243 20.56 19.48 -2.87
CA TRP A 243 21.32 18.36 -3.40
C TRP A 243 20.77 17.01 -2.94
N ASN A 244 20.26 16.91 -1.71
CA ASN A 244 19.59 15.69 -1.24
C ASN A 244 18.41 15.32 -2.12
N SER A 245 17.50 16.26 -2.43
CA SER A 245 16.32 15.98 -3.26
C SER A 245 16.70 15.63 -4.68
N VAL A 246 17.69 16.32 -5.28
CA VAL A 246 18.19 16.02 -6.64
C VAL A 246 18.80 14.63 -6.70
N ILE A 247 19.65 14.26 -5.74
CA ILE A 247 20.29 12.93 -5.69
C ILE A 247 19.23 11.83 -5.51
N CYS A 248 18.30 12.00 -4.56
CA CYS A 248 17.21 11.07 -4.36
C CYS A 248 16.34 10.93 -5.61
N GLY A 249 16.05 12.03 -6.30
CA GLY A 249 15.29 12.05 -7.55
C GLY A 249 15.97 11.24 -8.66
N ILE A 250 17.26 11.45 -8.87
CA ILE A 250 18.04 10.69 -9.86
C ILE A 250 18.06 9.21 -9.52
N LEU A 251 18.31 8.88 -8.24
CA LEU A 251 18.32 7.48 -7.78
C LEU A 251 16.98 6.81 -8.02
N LEU A 252 15.85 7.46 -7.71
CA LEU A 252 14.51 6.89 -7.93
C LEU A 252 14.25 6.60 -9.41
N ILE A 253 14.67 7.48 -10.32
CA ILE A 253 14.54 7.25 -11.76
C ILE A 253 15.36 6.03 -12.18
N VAL A 254 16.62 5.94 -11.77
CA VAL A 254 17.50 4.82 -12.13
C VAL A 254 17.00 3.51 -11.57
N LEU A 255 16.54 3.50 -10.31
CA LEU A 255 16.04 2.29 -9.62
C LEU A 255 14.69 1.80 -10.17
N ALA A 256 13.90 2.68 -10.79
CA ALA A 256 12.61 2.32 -11.38
C ALA A 256 12.73 1.57 -12.72
N ILE A 257 13.86 1.69 -13.44
CA ILE A 257 14.05 1.10 -14.77
C ILE A 257 14.11 -0.44 -14.72
N PRO A 258 14.93 -1.09 -13.87
CA PRO A 258 15.05 -2.54 -13.88
C PRO A 258 13.79 -3.23 -13.34
N ARG A 259 13.35 -4.29 -14.02
CA ARG A 259 12.13 -5.05 -13.68
C ARG A 259 12.24 -5.83 -12.37
N GLY A 260 13.44 -6.33 -12.08
CA GLY A 260 13.63 -7.32 -11.01
C GLY A 260 13.15 -8.73 -11.42
N ARG A 261 13.24 -9.68 -10.48
CA ARG A 261 12.78 -11.04 -10.71
C ARG A 261 11.26 -11.10 -10.62
N VAL A 262 10.65 -11.88 -11.51
CA VAL A 262 9.24 -12.28 -11.50
C VAL A 262 9.27 -13.81 -11.46
N ASN A 263 8.61 -14.40 -10.49
CA ASN A 263 8.66 -15.84 -10.23
C ASN A 263 7.43 -16.56 -10.78
N ASP A 264 6.29 -15.89 -10.80
CA ASP A 264 5.01 -16.47 -11.20
C ASP A 264 4.63 -16.06 -12.63
N SER A 265 3.82 -16.91 -13.30
CA SER A 265 3.28 -16.64 -14.64
C SER A 265 1.79 -16.34 -14.53
N TYR A 266 1.39 -15.24 -15.13
CA TYR A 266 0.02 -14.71 -15.06
C TYR A 266 -0.74 -14.87 -16.39
N ALA A 267 -0.36 -15.84 -17.19
CA ALA A 267 -1.00 -16.18 -18.46
C ALA A 267 -1.19 -14.95 -19.38
N SER A 268 -2.42 -14.58 -19.69
CA SER A 268 -2.70 -13.42 -20.56
C SER A 268 -2.31 -12.07 -19.97
N TRP A 269 -2.04 -12.02 -18.65
CA TRP A 269 -1.64 -10.81 -17.95
C TRP A 269 -0.13 -10.56 -17.99
N ASP A 270 0.69 -11.56 -18.36
CA ASP A 270 2.16 -11.46 -18.41
C ASP A 270 2.65 -10.25 -19.22
N LYS A 271 1.88 -9.84 -20.23
CA LYS A 271 2.18 -8.66 -21.06
C LYS A 271 2.13 -7.33 -20.30
N TYR A 272 1.46 -7.28 -19.15
CA TYR A 272 1.34 -6.09 -18.30
C TYR A 272 2.32 -6.12 -17.11
N VAL A 273 2.89 -7.28 -16.82
CA VAL A 273 3.93 -7.49 -15.82
C VAL A 273 5.27 -7.10 -16.44
N VAL A 274 5.50 -5.83 -16.72
CA VAL A 274 6.70 -5.33 -17.44
C VAL A 274 7.82 -4.88 -16.50
#